data_5a1ef0fe29b606ce932c119c29872fbc
#
_entry.id   5a1ef0fe29b606ce932c119c29872fbc
#
_cell.length_a   1.000
_cell.length_b   1.000
_cell.length_c   1.000
_cell.angle_alpha   90.00
_cell.angle_beta   90.00
_cell.angle_gamma   90.00
#
_symmetry.space_group_name_H-M   'P 1'
#
loop_
_entity.id
_entity.type
_entity.pdbx_description
1 polymer ?
#
loop_
_entity_poly.entity_id
_entity_poly.type
_entity_poly.pdbx_seq_one_letter_code
_entity_poly.pdbx_strand_id
1 'polypeptide(L)'
;MTTKYVNFFFSALLALCVITSCGDKDDDAPAMTVSSNSVTILAAGGEESIEINTNQSEWTATRPELDSWCTLKMNGNTLKISASTNETITSRSTLVTVTAGIGTNAKIQEIKVTQKAADPSLEITGTPVALDAAGTAVELTVTTNTGSWNASRPAADTWCLLSQEGNKLTVSAEAYTVNAERKTTITITYGEDATLTPKTFEVTQQGAAPIYAIEIPTDFETGDVQKAMYQNVKVAEICWEYIKTGSTDKRMVVIYPVAEDGKTNLAKGLAVEDGGSIVWDVETNTCTYTAGTVSAISKVYLADGNFSTTTTAASPIKTTVEADLLIDTRPNDTKFSYKIVKIGTQYWMAENLKAQSYLNGTEIPRVTDSKEWNNNTTGAFRTPFSDTQTFLTHGAYYNGYAVFNEAGLAPEGWTVPSEGEWKKLQTYIGTPYGTKLKSSSIGYWSKGAGSNITGFNALSSGYYSSATGDAGSGTDIYLWSSTKGKDWLGKEGLRCYRLSTTTGMPDDIHTFIFGHSIRCVRK
;
A
#
# COMPACT_ATOMS: atom_id res chain seq x y z
N MET A 1 -12.04 -57.50 -26.46
CA MET A 1 -11.91 -58.41 -27.61
C MET A 1 -10.44 -58.56 -27.95
N THR A 2 -10.02 -59.81 -27.90
CA THR A 2 -8.89 -60.53 -28.50
C THR A 2 -7.49 -60.19 -28.05
N THR A 3 -7.08 -61.00 -27.12
CA THR A 3 -5.75 -61.46 -26.75
C THR A 3 -4.98 -62.03 -27.95
N LYS A 4 -3.70 -61.67 -28.15
CA LYS A 4 -2.79 -62.46 -28.95
C LYS A 4 -1.52 -62.77 -28.12
N TYR A 5 -1.43 -64.03 -27.73
CA TYR A 5 -0.17 -64.63 -27.26
C TYR A 5 0.73 -64.90 -28.45
N VAL A 6 2.00 -64.55 -28.36
CA VAL A 6 3.04 -65.00 -29.26
C VAL A 6 4.04 -65.82 -28.44
N ASN A 7 3.99 -67.12 -28.70
CA ASN A 7 5.00 -68.08 -28.22
C ASN A 7 6.27 -67.95 -29.06
N PHE A 8 7.43 -67.75 -28.42
CA PHE A 8 8.71 -67.93 -29.07
C PHE A 8 9.34 -69.23 -28.58
N PHE A 9 9.55 -70.17 -29.51
CA PHE A 9 10.32 -71.40 -29.31
C PHE A 9 11.81 -71.08 -29.29
N PHE A 10 12.52 -71.58 -28.26
CA PHE A 10 13.96 -71.61 -28.23
C PHE A 10 14.44 -72.87 -28.94
N SER A 11 15.23 -72.69 -29.99
CA SER A 11 15.94 -73.78 -30.70
C SER A 11 17.34 -73.93 -30.11
N ALA A 12 17.60 -75.02 -29.42
CA ALA A 12 18.90 -75.33 -28.92
C ALA A 12 19.76 -75.94 -30.04
N LEU A 13 20.87 -75.30 -30.34
CA LEU A 13 21.90 -75.92 -31.22
C LEU A 13 22.96 -76.62 -30.38
N LEU A 14 22.96 -77.96 -30.46
CA LEU A 14 23.92 -78.86 -29.81
C LEU A 14 25.11 -78.99 -30.71
N ALA A 15 26.28 -78.49 -30.31
CA ALA A 15 27.57 -78.81 -30.93
C ALA A 15 28.32 -79.76 -30.04
N LEU A 16 28.44 -80.97 -30.52
CA LEU A 16 29.21 -82.10 -29.93
C LEU A 16 30.67 -82.00 -30.32
N CYS A 17 31.58 -81.73 -29.40
CA CYS A 17 33.00 -81.98 -29.56
C CYS A 17 33.45 -83.01 -28.54
N VAL A 18 33.76 -84.18 -29.04
CA VAL A 18 34.43 -85.25 -28.31
C VAL A 18 35.96 -84.99 -28.36
N ILE A 19 36.64 -84.89 -27.23
CA ILE A 19 38.07 -85.13 -27.09
C ILE A 19 38.29 -85.86 -25.79
N THR A 20 39.07 -86.88 -25.98
CA THR A 20 39.47 -87.97 -25.08
C THR A 20 40.49 -87.56 -24.03
N SER A 21 40.23 -87.99 -22.84
CA SER A 21 41.17 -88.73 -21.91
C SER A 21 42.36 -88.02 -21.29
N CYS A 22 42.38 -88.20 -20.04
CA CYS A 22 43.46 -88.60 -19.09
C CYS A 22 43.91 -87.49 -18.15
N GLY A 23 43.72 -87.75 -16.90
CA GLY A 23 44.39 -87.17 -15.76
C GLY A 23 43.48 -87.00 -14.55
N ASP A 24 43.48 -88.00 -13.69
CA ASP A 24 42.90 -87.93 -12.34
C ASP A 24 43.45 -86.73 -11.60
N LYS A 25 42.54 -85.77 -11.37
CA LYS A 25 42.52 -84.94 -10.20
C LYS A 25 41.10 -84.99 -9.73
N ASP A 26 40.86 -85.29 -8.47
CA ASP A 26 39.61 -85.14 -7.78
C ASP A 26 39.08 -83.72 -8.06
N ASP A 27 38.18 -83.60 -9.03
CA ASP A 27 37.43 -82.37 -9.25
C ASP A 27 36.49 -82.24 -8.04
N ASP A 28 36.96 -81.51 -7.00
CA ASP A 28 36.12 -81.17 -5.90
C ASP A 28 34.86 -80.51 -6.47
N ALA A 29 33.69 -81.13 -6.20
CA ALA A 29 32.40 -80.62 -6.69
C ALA A 29 32.26 -79.14 -6.37
N PRO A 30 31.80 -78.32 -7.31
CA PRO A 30 31.63 -76.88 -7.08
C PRO A 30 30.93 -76.57 -5.76
N ALA A 31 31.62 -75.86 -4.89
CA ALA A 31 31.07 -75.37 -3.62
C ALA A 31 31.04 -73.86 -3.64
N MET A 32 29.96 -73.31 -3.13
CA MET A 32 29.79 -71.86 -3.01
C MET A 32 28.94 -71.55 -1.79
N THR A 33 29.33 -70.51 -1.06
CA THR A 33 28.59 -69.86 -0.02
C THR A 33 28.56 -68.34 -0.24
N VAL A 34 27.47 -67.70 0.14
CA VAL A 34 27.32 -66.23 0.11
C VAL A 34 27.20 -65.72 1.54
N SER A 35 27.77 -64.58 1.84
CA SER A 35 27.66 -63.96 3.19
C SER A 35 26.23 -63.57 3.58
N SER A 36 25.39 -63.34 2.60
CA SER A 36 23.95 -63.10 2.80
C SER A 36 23.16 -63.49 1.55
N ASN A 37 21.98 -64.06 1.72
CA ASN A 37 21.04 -64.38 0.65
C ASN A 37 19.98 -63.26 0.46
N SER A 38 20.10 -62.15 1.18
CA SER A 38 19.21 -60.97 1.04
C SER A 38 19.99 -59.67 1.27
N VAL A 39 19.63 -58.68 0.47
CA VAL A 39 20.15 -57.30 0.55
C VAL A 39 18.99 -56.34 0.57
N THR A 40 19.06 -55.35 1.45
CA THR A 40 18.09 -54.24 1.47
C THR A 40 18.81 -52.94 1.25
N ILE A 41 18.48 -52.25 0.16
CA ILE A 41 19.02 -50.93 -0.19
C ILE A 41 17.96 -49.86 0.12
N LEU A 42 18.41 -48.70 0.58
CA LEU A 42 17.49 -47.57 0.86
C LEU A 42 16.89 -47.00 -0.44
N ALA A 43 15.81 -46.25 -0.32
CA ALA A 43 15.18 -45.56 -1.46
C ALA A 43 16.16 -44.63 -2.19
N ALA A 44 17.02 -43.92 -1.46
CA ALA A 44 18.02 -43.01 -2.04
C ALA A 44 19.08 -43.74 -2.92
N GLY A 45 19.01 -45.07 -2.98
CA GLY A 45 20.04 -45.87 -3.63
C GLY A 45 21.18 -46.19 -2.66
N GLY A 46 22.24 -46.72 -3.22
CA GLY A 46 23.44 -47.11 -2.47
C GLY A 46 24.08 -48.37 -3.00
N GLU A 47 25.11 -48.85 -2.30
CA GLU A 47 25.88 -50.02 -2.64
C GLU A 47 25.99 -50.92 -1.41
N GLU A 48 25.76 -52.21 -1.61
CA GLU A 48 25.96 -53.26 -0.61
C GLU A 48 26.93 -54.32 -1.17
N SER A 49 27.71 -54.97 -0.32
CA SER A 49 28.71 -55.94 -0.70
C SER A 49 28.41 -57.30 -0.12
N ILE A 50 28.47 -58.32 -0.96
CA ILE A 50 28.30 -59.73 -0.59
C ILE A 50 29.61 -60.46 -0.84
N GLU A 51 30.14 -61.15 0.15
CA GLU A 51 31.28 -62.03 0.01
C GLU A 51 30.86 -63.38 -0.59
N ILE A 52 31.55 -63.82 -1.64
CA ILE A 52 31.32 -65.04 -2.35
C ILE A 52 32.53 -65.94 -2.07
N ASN A 53 32.34 -67.04 -1.33
CA ASN A 53 33.34 -68.00 -1.07
C ASN A 53 33.08 -69.25 -1.93
N THR A 54 33.97 -69.54 -2.86
CA THR A 54 33.88 -70.68 -3.76
C THR A 54 35.27 -71.36 -3.96
N ASN A 55 35.25 -72.65 -4.22
CA ASN A 55 36.40 -73.40 -4.61
C ASN A 55 36.68 -73.34 -6.14
N GLN A 56 35.88 -72.63 -6.88
CA GLN A 56 36.02 -72.44 -8.32
C GLN A 56 36.82 -71.18 -8.62
N SER A 57 37.60 -71.23 -9.71
CA SER A 57 38.50 -70.15 -10.13
C SER A 57 37.67 -68.89 -10.62
N GLU A 58 36.47 -69.13 -11.07
CA GLU A 58 35.56 -68.06 -11.59
C GLU A 58 34.16 -68.30 -11.12
N TRP A 59 33.45 -67.18 -10.94
CA TRP A 59 32.02 -67.14 -10.66
C TRP A 59 31.37 -65.96 -11.42
N THR A 60 30.09 -66.01 -11.65
CA THR A 60 29.32 -64.98 -12.33
C THR A 60 28.12 -64.58 -11.50
N ALA A 61 27.62 -63.33 -11.68
CA ALA A 61 26.38 -62.87 -11.12
C ALA A 61 25.52 -62.22 -12.20
N THR A 62 24.26 -62.60 -12.24
CA THR A 62 23.30 -62.10 -13.22
C THR A 62 22.01 -61.67 -12.53
N ARG A 63 21.27 -60.79 -13.17
CA ARG A 63 19.94 -60.39 -12.79
C ARG A 63 19.03 -60.32 -14.02
N PRO A 64 17.70 -60.30 -13.88
CA PRO A 64 16.77 -60.02 -14.99
C PRO A 64 17.11 -58.69 -15.69
N GLU A 65 17.07 -58.66 -17.02
CA GLU A 65 17.42 -57.46 -17.81
C GLU A 65 16.51 -56.27 -17.50
N LEU A 66 15.22 -56.54 -17.21
CA LEU A 66 14.22 -55.51 -16.87
C LEU A 66 14.54 -54.77 -15.57
N ASP A 67 15.31 -55.37 -14.68
CA ASP A 67 15.66 -54.78 -13.39
C ASP A 67 16.91 -53.89 -13.48
N SER A 68 16.99 -53.05 -14.49
CA SER A 68 18.10 -52.16 -14.79
C SER A 68 18.48 -51.20 -13.65
N TRP A 69 17.57 -50.99 -12.70
CA TRP A 69 17.79 -50.22 -11.49
C TRP A 69 18.82 -50.82 -10.53
N CYS A 70 19.05 -52.14 -10.60
CA CYS A 70 20.02 -52.89 -9.83
C CYS A 70 21.23 -53.18 -10.71
N THR A 71 22.40 -52.72 -10.34
CA THR A 71 23.65 -52.98 -11.06
C THR A 71 24.59 -53.87 -10.25
N LEU A 72 25.30 -54.76 -10.96
CA LEU A 72 26.20 -55.74 -10.36
C LEU A 72 27.61 -55.46 -10.80
N LYS A 73 28.58 -55.50 -9.85
CA LYS A 73 30.00 -55.41 -10.13
C LYS A 73 30.76 -56.46 -9.32
N MET A 74 31.43 -57.39 -10.01
CA MET A 74 32.28 -58.43 -9.40
C MET A 74 33.68 -57.85 -9.20
N ASN A 75 34.26 -58.06 -8.01
CA ASN A 75 35.60 -57.64 -7.67
C ASN A 75 36.27 -58.71 -6.74
N GLY A 76 37.08 -59.59 -7.33
CA GLY A 76 37.60 -60.72 -6.60
C GLY A 76 36.51 -61.63 -6.03
N ASN A 77 36.48 -61.80 -4.72
CA ASN A 77 35.48 -62.59 -4.02
C ASN A 77 34.26 -61.72 -3.54
N THR A 78 34.17 -60.48 -3.97
CA THR A 78 33.12 -59.60 -3.53
C THR A 78 32.16 -59.26 -4.70
N LEU A 79 30.86 -59.44 -4.51
CA LEU A 79 29.82 -58.96 -5.36
C LEU A 79 29.31 -57.64 -4.80
N LYS A 80 29.52 -56.56 -5.51
CA LYS A 80 28.91 -55.25 -5.21
C LYS A 80 27.58 -55.11 -5.94
N ILE A 81 26.53 -54.81 -5.18
CA ILE A 81 25.16 -54.64 -5.66
C ILE A 81 24.79 -53.20 -5.41
N SER A 82 24.60 -52.43 -6.47
CA SER A 82 24.20 -51.01 -6.35
C SER A 82 22.83 -50.79 -6.93
N ALA A 83 22.08 -49.85 -6.35
CA ALA A 83 20.79 -49.43 -6.86
C ALA A 83 20.75 -47.92 -7.08
N SER A 84 20.13 -47.47 -8.20
CA SER A 84 19.75 -46.08 -8.41
C SER A 84 18.58 -45.68 -7.50
N THR A 85 18.33 -44.38 -7.30
CA THR A 85 17.21 -43.88 -6.49
C THR A 85 15.87 -44.50 -6.92
N ASN A 86 15.10 -44.90 -5.94
CA ASN A 86 13.71 -45.28 -6.12
C ASN A 86 12.83 -44.10 -5.65
N GLU A 87 12.32 -43.33 -6.58
CA GLU A 87 11.48 -42.14 -6.29
C GLU A 87 10.02 -42.48 -6.01
N THR A 88 9.64 -43.75 -6.22
CA THR A 88 8.25 -44.19 -6.05
C THR A 88 7.97 -44.64 -4.60
N ILE A 89 6.71 -44.55 -4.20
CA ILE A 89 6.23 -45.04 -2.89
C ILE A 89 6.07 -46.57 -2.84
N THR A 90 6.57 -47.29 -3.85
CA THR A 90 6.49 -48.73 -3.92
C THR A 90 7.91 -49.33 -3.85
N SER A 91 8.11 -50.27 -2.95
CA SER A 91 9.35 -51.02 -2.90
C SER A 91 9.50 -51.90 -4.15
N ARG A 92 10.72 -52.13 -4.62
CA ARG A 92 11.03 -53.01 -5.74
C ARG A 92 12.02 -54.07 -5.34
N SER A 93 11.98 -55.22 -5.98
CA SER A 93 12.89 -56.31 -5.67
C SER A 93 13.26 -57.06 -6.93
N THR A 94 14.45 -57.66 -6.89
CA THR A 94 14.99 -58.55 -7.94
C THR A 94 15.69 -59.71 -7.30
N LEU A 95 15.91 -60.79 -8.06
CA LEU A 95 16.73 -61.91 -7.69
C LEU A 95 18.05 -61.84 -8.47
N VAL A 96 19.14 -61.82 -7.75
CA VAL A 96 20.51 -61.92 -8.30
C VAL A 96 20.92 -63.38 -8.20
N THR A 97 21.20 -64.00 -9.35
CA THR A 97 21.70 -65.39 -9.44
C THR A 97 23.22 -65.37 -9.51
N VAL A 98 23.87 -65.93 -8.52
CA VAL A 98 25.28 -66.16 -8.48
C VAL A 98 25.60 -67.62 -8.87
N THR A 99 26.48 -67.82 -9.80
CA THR A 99 26.82 -69.13 -10.34
C THR A 99 28.34 -69.36 -10.26
N ALA A 100 28.75 -70.44 -9.65
CA ALA A 100 30.18 -70.89 -9.60
C ALA A 100 30.32 -72.27 -10.27
N GLY A 101 31.33 -72.41 -11.16
CA GLY A 101 31.51 -73.53 -12.00
C GLY A 101 30.75 -73.53 -13.31
N ILE A 102 30.86 -74.55 -14.13
CA ILE A 102 30.35 -74.64 -15.49
C ILE A 102 29.46 -75.88 -15.66
N GLY A 103 28.44 -75.82 -16.49
CA GLY A 103 27.59 -76.91 -16.88
C GLY A 103 26.62 -77.40 -15.82
N THR A 104 26.21 -78.65 -15.85
CA THR A 104 25.17 -79.22 -14.98
C THR A 104 25.52 -79.33 -13.51
N ASN A 105 26.84 -79.24 -13.19
CA ASN A 105 27.35 -79.32 -11.82
C ASN A 105 27.55 -77.93 -11.19
N ALA A 106 27.31 -76.86 -11.91
CA ALA A 106 27.47 -75.52 -11.38
C ALA A 106 26.63 -75.26 -10.08
N LYS A 107 27.27 -74.64 -9.11
CA LYS A 107 26.56 -74.25 -7.87
C LYS A 107 25.90 -72.89 -8.04
N ILE A 108 24.61 -72.86 -7.74
CA ILE A 108 23.83 -71.65 -7.87
C ILE A 108 23.33 -71.21 -6.49
N GLN A 109 23.47 -69.90 -6.23
CA GLN A 109 22.84 -69.20 -5.07
C GLN A 109 22.05 -68.01 -5.55
N GLU A 110 20.91 -67.82 -4.93
CA GLU A 110 20.06 -66.63 -5.21
C GLU A 110 20.17 -65.65 -4.06
N ILE A 111 20.32 -64.36 -4.40
CA ILE A 111 20.33 -63.25 -3.47
C ILE A 111 19.13 -62.38 -3.78
N LYS A 112 18.19 -62.26 -2.85
CA LYS A 112 17.05 -61.33 -2.97
C LYS A 112 17.51 -59.93 -2.67
N VAL A 113 17.46 -59.04 -3.66
CA VAL A 113 17.72 -57.61 -3.51
C VAL A 113 16.38 -56.87 -3.42
N THR A 114 16.19 -56.16 -2.34
CA THR A 114 15.01 -55.33 -2.14
C THR A 114 15.43 -53.87 -1.98
N GLN A 115 14.86 -52.99 -2.75
CA GLN A 115 15.02 -51.54 -2.52
C GLN A 115 13.76 -50.96 -1.88
N LYS A 116 13.96 -50.22 -0.79
CA LYS A 116 12.84 -49.58 -0.10
C LYS A 116 12.11 -48.57 -1.00
N ALA A 117 10.84 -48.33 -0.72
CA ALA A 117 10.08 -47.24 -1.25
C ALA A 117 10.61 -45.90 -0.73
N ALA A 118 10.44 -44.83 -1.52
CA ALA A 118 10.57 -43.47 -1.03
C ALA A 118 9.43 -43.14 -0.07
N ASP A 119 9.70 -42.26 0.87
CA ASP A 119 8.62 -41.72 1.69
C ASP A 119 7.69 -40.87 0.80
N PRO A 120 6.37 -40.87 1.05
CA PRO A 120 5.44 -40.02 0.32
C PRO A 120 5.80 -38.55 0.48
N SER A 121 5.84 -37.82 -0.61
CA SER A 121 6.16 -36.39 -0.65
C SER A 121 5.07 -35.61 -1.40
N LEU A 122 4.75 -34.44 -0.89
CA LEU A 122 3.84 -33.49 -1.49
C LEU A 122 4.37 -32.09 -1.26
N GLU A 123 4.62 -31.35 -2.32
CA GLU A 123 5.02 -29.95 -2.26
C GLU A 123 4.06 -29.08 -3.05
N ILE A 124 3.79 -27.89 -2.53
CA ILE A 124 2.91 -26.89 -3.14
C ILE A 124 3.69 -25.58 -3.20
N THR A 125 3.84 -25.04 -4.39
CA THR A 125 4.47 -23.73 -4.60
C THR A 125 3.44 -22.70 -5.03
N GLY A 126 3.60 -21.45 -4.57
CA GLY A 126 2.67 -20.34 -4.85
C GLY A 126 1.63 -20.09 -3.76
N THR A 127 1.83 -20.65 -2.56
CA THR A 127 0.92 -20.43 -1.42
C THR A 127 1.49 -19.41 -0.41
N PRO A 128 0.65 -18.67 0.34
CA PRO A 128 -0.83 -18.63 0.27
C PRO A 128 -1.33 -17.95 -1.00
N VAL A 129 -2.62 -18.14 -1.35
CA VAL A 129 -3.25 -17.56 -2.53
C VAL A 129 -4.06 -16.34 -2.14
N ALA A 130 -3.78 -15.20 -2.79
CA ALA A 130 -4.57 -13.99 -2.67
C ALA A 130 -5.21 -13.66 -4.04
N LEU A 131 -6.53 -13.74 -4.12
CA LEU A 131 -7.32 -13.34 -5.28
C LEU A 131 -7.78 -11.89 -5.10
N ASP A 132 -7.81 -11.14 -6.19
CA ASP A 132 -8.46 -9.84 -6.23
C ASP A 132 -9.99 -9.97 -6.15
N ALA A 133 -10.68 -8.83 -6.06
CA ALA A 133 -12.15 -8.82 -6.02
C ALA A 133 -12.79 -9.41 -7.29
N ALA A 134 -12.11 -9.33 -8.44
CA ALA A 134 -12.58 -9.93 -9.69
C ALA A 134 -12.46 -11.46 -9.70
N GLY A 135 -11.64 -12.02 -8.79
CA GLY A 135 -11.41 -13.47 -8.69
C GLY A 135 -10.43 -13.99 -9.74
N THR A 136 -9.49 -13.13 -10.17
CA THR A 136 -8.48 -13.49 -11.17
C THR A 136 -7.73 -14.75 -10.79
N ALA A 137 -7.66 -15.68 -11.73
CA ALA A 137 -7.09 -17.01 -11.51
C ALA A 137 -5.60 -16.96 -11.16
N VAL A 138 -5.19 -17.77 -10.18
CA VAL A 138 -3.81 -18.00 -9.76
C VAL A 138 -3.45 -19.46 -9.98
N GLU A 139 -2.32 -19.72 -10.64
CA GLU A 139 -1.79 -21.07 -10.84
C GLU A 139 -0.78 -21.45 -9.74
N LEU A 140 -0.94 -22.64 -9.21
CA LEU A 140 -0.04 -23.28 -8.26
C LEU A 140 0.57 -24.53 -8.90
N THR A 141 1.76 -24.90 -8.46
CA THR A 141 2.37 -26.19 -8.84
C THR A 141 2.33 -27.14 -7.65
N VAL A 142 1.81 -28.34 -7.89
CA VAL A 142 1.75 -29.44 -6.93
C VAL A 142 2.66 -30.55 -7.41
N THR A 143 3.67 -30.88 -6.62
CA THR A 143 4.63 -31.96 -6.92
C THR A 143 4.46 -33.08 -5.91
N THR A 144 4.29 -34.32 -6.38
CA THR A 144 4.18 -35.50 -5.54
C THR A 144 4.82 -36.71 -6.18
N ASN A 145 5.30 -37.66 -5.38
CA ASN A 145 5.79 -38.96 -5.84
C ASN A 145 4.73 -40.07 -5.69
N THR A 146 3.50 -39.75 -5.29
CA THR A 146 2.42 -40.74 -5.11
C THR A 146 1.63 -41.00 -6.40
N GLY A 147 2.00 -40.40 -7.50
CA GLY A 147 1.38 -40.60 -8.83
C GLY A 147 0.11 -39.78 -9.08
N SER A 148 -0.64 -39.44 -8.04
CA SER A 148 -1.84 -38.60 -8.14
C SER A 148 -2.05 -37.79 -6.87
N TRP A 149 -2.87 -36.75 -6.98
CA TRP A 149 -3.29 -35.89 -5.87
C TRP A 149 -4.67 -35.33 -6.17
N ASN A 150 -5.38 -34.86 -5.14
CA ASN A 150 -6.68 -34.21 -5.27
C ASN A 150 -6.73 -32.93 -4.45
N ALA A 151 -7.37 -31.88 -5.00
CA ALA A 151 -7.65 -30.64 -4.31
C ALA A 151 -9.12 -30.57 -3.92
N SER A 152 -9.40 -30.13 -2.72
CA SER A 152 -10.76 -29.93 -2.23
C SER A 152 -10.87 -28.68 -1.39
N ARG A 153 -12.08 -28.14 -1.29
CA ARG A 153 -12.47 -27.04 -0.44
C ARG A 153 -13.67 -27.43 0.40
N PRO A 154 -13.98 -26.70 1.49
CA PRO A 154 -15.23 -26.89 2.22
C PRO A 154 -16.46 -26.76 1.29
N ALA A 155 -17.46 -27.60 1.46
CA ALA A 155 -18.64 -27.63 0.59
C ALA A 155 -19.42 -26.28 0.61
N ALA A 156 -19.35 -25.52 1.71
CA ALA A 156 -19.99 -24.21 1.85
C ALA A 156 -19.31 -23.12 0.99
N ASP A 157 -18.02 -23.28 0.69
CA ASP A 157 -17.21 -22.24 0.03
C ASP A 157 -17.26 -22.37 -1.50
N THR A 158 -18.47 -22.43 -2.04
CA THR A 158 -18.73 -22.61 -3.48
C THR A 158 -18.13 -21.53 -4.36
N TRP A 159 -17.81 -20.39 -3.77
CA TRP A 159 -17.23 -19.24 -4.44
C TRP A 159 -15.78 -19.45 -4.92
N CYS A 160 -15.02 -20.32 -4.25
CA CYS A 160 -13.65 -20.66 -4.63
C CYS A 160 -13.69 -21.81 -5.64
N LEU A 161 -13.21 -21.56 -6.82
CA LEU A 161 -13.21 -22.51 -7.94
C LEU A 161 -11.83 -23.14 -8.08
N LEU A 162 -11.81 -24.46 -8.19
CA LEU A 162 -10.59 -25.25 -8.34
C LEU A 162 -10.62 -25.97 -9.69
N SER A 163 -9.53 -25.88 -10.45
CA SER A 163 -9.32 -26.66 -11.67
C SER A 163 -7.95 -27.31 -11.62
N GLN A 164 -7.89 -28.61 -11.85
CA GLN A 164 -6.67 -29.41 -11.79
C GLN A 164 -6.31 -29.95 -13.18
N GLU A 165 -5.06 -29.72 -13.59
CA GLU A 165 -4.50 -30.24 -14.84
C GLU A 165 -3.05 -30.71 -14.62
N GLY A 166 -2.84 -32.04 -14.61
CA GLY A 166 -1.53 -32.62 -14.33
C GLY A 166 -1.01 -32.20 -12.96
N ASN A 167 0.10 -31.49 -12.92
CA ASN A 167 0.71 -30.97 -11.69
C ASN A 167 0.32 -29.50 -11.38
N LYS A 168 -0.62 -28.93 -12.12
CA LYS A 168 -1.12 -27.57 -11.92
C LYS A 168 -2.46 -27.58 -11.20
N LEU A 169 -2.59 -26.67 -10.23
CA LEU A 169 -3.85 -26.30 -9.60
C LEU A 169 -4.14 -24.84 -9.89
N THR A 170 -5.21 -24.58 -10.60
CA THR A 170 -5.72 -23.22 -10.81
C THR A 170 -6.79 -22.93 -9.76
N VAL A 171 -6.58 -21.86 -9.01
CA VAL A 171 -7.53 -21.33 -8.03
C VAL A 171 -8.08 -20.02 -8.56
N SER A 172 -9.40 -19.89 -8.63
CA SER A 172 -10.09 -18.69 -9.09
C SER A 172 -11.38 -18.48 -8.30
N ALA A 173 -12.04 -17.37 -8.54
CA ALA A 173 -13.33 -17.08 -7.92
C ALA A 173 -14.23 -16.28 -8.87
N GLU A 174 -15.53 -16.24 -8.59
CA GLU A 174 -16.42 -15.25 -9.18
C GLU A 174 -16.17 -13.87 -8.57
N ALA A 175 -16.48 -12.79 -9.33
CA ALA A 175 -16.35 -11.43 -8.87
C ALA A 175 -17.12 -11.21 -7.55
N TYR A 176 -16.42 -10.66 -6.56
CA TYR A 176 -16.96 -10.44 -5.22
C TYR A 176 -17.23 -8.95 -5.00
N THR A 177 -18.51 -8.60 -4.87
CA THR A 177 -18.99 -7.22 -4.81
C THR A 177 -19.14 -6.65 -3.40
N VAL A 178 -18.90 -7.47 -2.36
CA VAL A 178 -18.98 -7.03 -0.96
C VAL A 178 -17.65 -6.44 -0.55
N ASN A 179 -17.67 -5.32 0.15
CA ASN A 179 -16.46 -4.68 0.69
C ASN A 179 -16.02 -5.36 2.00
N ALA A 180 -15.61 -6.61 1.89
CA ALA A 180 -14.99 -7.38 2.97
C ALA A 180 -14.24 -8.55 2.36
N GLU A 181 -13.10 -8.92 2.89
CA GLU A 181 -12.42 -10.14 2.43
C GLU A 181 -13.20 -11.39 2.82
N ARG A 182 -13.05 -12.44 2.04
CA ARG A 182 -13.51 -13.80 2.40
C ARG A 182 -12.38 -14.79 2.25
N LYS A 183 -12.43 -15.86 3.06
CA LYS A 183 -11.35 -16.83 3.16
C LYS A 183 -11.88 -18.24 3.09
N THR A 184 -11.06 -19.14 2.58
CA THR A 184 -11.29 -20.58 2.64
C THR A 184 -9.95 -21.30 2.76
N THR A 185 -10.01 -22.58 3.17
CA THR A 185 -8.84 -23.44 3.24
C THR A 185 -8.95 -24.54 2.19
N ILE A 186 -7.95 -24.64 1.34
CA ILE A 186 -7.82 -25.71 0.37
C ILE A 186 -7.03 -26.85 0.99
N THR A 187 -7.51 -28.06 0.79
CA THR A 187 -6.86 -29.30 1.23
C THR A 187 -6.38 -30.07 0.01
N ILE A 188 -5.10 -30.42 0.00
CA ILE A 188 -4.50 -31.31 -1.01
C ILE A 188 -4.23 -32.64 -0.36
N THR A 189 -4.75 -33.72 -0.96
CA THR A 189 -4.56 -35.10 -0.52
C THR A 189 -3.72 -35.89 -1.50
N TYR A 190 -3.08 -36.95 -1.02
CA TYR A 190 -2.28 -37.89 -1.81
C TYR A 190 -3.19 -38.91 -2.49
N GLY A 191 -3.55 -38.69 -3.74
CA GLY A 191 -4.34 -39.62 -4.51
C GLY A 191 -5.55 -40.21 -3.75
N GLU A 192 -5.62 -41.54 -3.70
CA GLU A 192 -6.65 -42.29 -2.98
C GLU A 192 -6.24 -42.73 -1.56
N ASP A 193 -4.98 -42.47 -1.16
CA ASP A 193 -4.47 -42.91 0.14
C ASP A 193 -4.85 -41.92 1.25
N ALA A 194 -5.95 -42.23 1.93
CA ALA A 194 -6.49 -41.44 3.04
C ALA A 194 -5.65 -41.55 4.34
N THR A 195 -4.63 -42.38 4.38
CA THR A 195 -3.76 -42.54 5.58
C THR A 195 -2.64 -41.50 5.65
N LEU A 196 -2.34 -40.84 4.53
CA LEU A 196 -1.30 -39.82 4.45
C LEU A 196 -1.83 -38.46 4.89
N THR A 197 -1.00 -37.71 5.62
CA THR A 197 -1.40 -36.39 6.14
C THR A 197 -1.58 -35.38 5.00
N PRO A 198 -2.77 -34.83 4.79
CA PRO A 198 -3.01 -33.81 3.77
C PRO A 198 -2.22 -32.53 4.04
N LYS A 199 -1.93 -31.76 3.00
CA LYS A 199 -1.44 -30.39 3.11
C LYS A 199 -2.56 -29.39 2.87
N THR A 200 -2.55 -28.29 3.62
CA THR A 200 -3.54 -27.24 3.51
C THR A 200 -2.90 -25.88 3.27
N PHE A 201 -3.62 -24.98 2.60
CA PHE A 201 -3.26 -23.58 2.47
C PHE A 201 -4.50 -22.69 2.44
N GLU A 202 -4.33 -21.44 2.83
CA GLU A 202 -5.40 -20.45 2.80
C GLU A 202 -5.52 -19.81 1.42
N VAL A 203 -6.75 -19.59 0.99
CA VAL A 203 -7.13 -18.75 -0.14
C VAL A 203 -7.94 -17.58 0.41
N THR A 204 -7.47 -16.37 0.15
CA THR A 204 -8.18 -15.13 0.48
C THR A 204 -8.65 -14.46 -0.80
N GLN A 205 -9.91 -14.04 -0.88
CA GLN A 205 -10.37 -13.13 -1.92
C GLN A 205 -10.65 -11.76 -1.31
N GLN A 206 -10.05 -10.73 -1.90
CA GLN A 206 -10.27 -9.34 -1.52
C GLN A 206 -11.71 -8.94 -1.79
N GLY A 207 -12.25 -8.09 -0.91
CA GLY A 207 -13.54 -7.46 -1.18
C GLY A 207 -13.45 -6.42 -2.29
N ALA A 208 -14.59 -6.11 -2.89
CA ALA A 208 -14.68 -4.98 -3.81
C ALA A 208 -14.30 -3.68 -3.10
N ALA A 209 -13.66 -2.77 -3.82
CA ALA A 209 -13.39 -1.43 -3.30
C ALA A 209 -14.69 -0.74 -2.85
N PRO A 210 -14.68 0.00 -1.75
CA PRO A 210 -15.87 0.70 -1.28
C PRO A 210 -16.29 1.76 -2.29
N ILE A 211 -17.62 1.86 -2.52
CA ILE A 211 -18.21 2.95 -3.28
C ILE A 211 -18.88 3.90 -2.29
N TYR A 212 -18.31 5.07 -2.10
CA TYR A 212 -18.83 6.08 -1.19
C TYR A 212 -19.84 6.98 -1.92
N ALA A 213 -21.02 7.15 -1.34
CA ALA A 213 -22.01 8.14 -1.77
C ALA A 213 -21.81 9.42 -0.98
N ILE A 214 -21.47 10.51 -1.67
CA ILE A 214 -21.18 11.82 -1.09
C ILE A 214 -22.26 12.79 -1.54
N GLU A 215 -23.07 13.27 -0.60
CA GLU A 215 -24.01 14.36 -0.83
C GLU A 215 -23.24 15.69 -0.88
N ILE A 216 -23.46 16.49 -1.91
CA ILE A 216 -22.79 17.77 -2.05
C ILE A 216 -23.51 18.82 -1.21
N PRO A 217 -22.82 19.49 -0.27
CA PRO A 217 -23.44 20.53 0.54
C PRO A 217 -23.83 21.74 -0.31
N THR A 218 -24.92 22.38 0.05
CA THR A 218 -25.37 23.64 -0.54
C THR A 218 -25.04 24.83 0.36
N ASP A 219 -24.56 24.55 1.58
CA ASP A 219 -24.24 25.55 2.60
C ASP A 219 -22.78 25.43 3.03
N PHE A 220 -22.06 26.55 2.91
CA PHE A 220 -20.65 26.71 3.31
C PHE A 220 -20.49 27.77 4.42
N GLU A 221 -21.52 28.08 5.19
CA GLU A 221 -21.44 29.08 6.27
C GLU A 221 -20.45 28.69 7.36
N THR A 222 -20.31 27.39 7.63
CA THR A 222 -19.42 26.88 8.67
C THR A 222 -17.95 26.81 8.24
N GLY A 223 -17.65 26.73 6.93
CA GLY A 223 -16.27 26.70 6.42
C GLY A 223 -16.24 26.46 4.91
N ASP A 224 -15.26 27.08 4.24
CA ASP A 224 -15.09 26.96 2.79
C ASP A 224 -14.45 25.61 2.38
N VAL A 225 -13.92 24.84 3.33
CA VAL A 225 -13.44 23.48 3.17
C VAL A 225 -14.28 22.56 4.05
N GLN A 226 -14.80 21.52 3.44
CA GLN A 226 -15.56 20.47 4.12
C GLN A 226 -14.95 19.11 3.79
N LYS A 227 -15.27 18.11 4.59
CA LYS A 227 -14.77 16.75 4.44
C LYS A 227 -15.92 15.75 4.45
N ALA A 228 -15.91 14.84 3.51
CA ALA A 228 -16.76 13.65 3.53
C ALA A 228 -16.08 12.57 4.34
N MET A 229 -16.80 12.03 5.34
CA MET A 229 -16.28 11.10 6.34
C MET A 229 -17.01 9.76 6.30
N TYR A 230 -16.25 8.69 6.49
CA TYR A 230 -16.78 7.36 6.78
C TYR A 230 -15.95 6.71 7.89
N GLN A 231 -16.61 6.26 8.97
CA GLN A 231 -15.93 5.63 10.13
C GLN A 231 -14.72 6.44 10.65
N ASN A 232 -14.87 7.75 10.76
CA ASN A 232 -13.81 8.71 11.16
C ASN A 232 -12.63 8.82 10.18
N VAL A 233 -12.77 8.31 8.95
CA VAL A 233 -11.78 8.48 7.89
C VAL A 233 -12.30 9.50 6.87
N LYS A 234 -11.46 10.46 6.51
CA LYS A 234 -11.75 11.42 5.43
C LYS A 234 -11.59 10.70 4.08
N VAL A 235 -12.68 10.59 3.32
CA VAL A 235 -12.68 9.93 2.01
C VAL A 235 -12.63 10.91 0.84
N ALA A 236 -13.16 12.11 1.04
CA ALA A 236 -13.05 13.20 0.06
C ALA A 236 -13.00 14.56 0.77
N GLU A 237 -12.46 15.54 0.06
CA GLU A 237 -12.48 16.96 0.44
C GLU A 237 -13.38 17.72 -0.51
N ILE A 238 -14.21 18.61 0.03
CA ILE A 238 -15.15 19.43 -0.71
C ILE A 238 -14.77 20.89 -0.44
N CYS A 239 -14.34 21.60 -1.49
CA CYS A 239 -13.88 22.97 -1.37
C CYS A 239 -14.80 23.90 -2.14
N TRP A 240 -15.21 25.01 -1.52
CA TRP A 240 -15.77 26.15 -2.23
C TRP A 240 -14.63 27.12 -2.53
N GLU A 241 -14.04 26.99 -3.70
CA GLU A 241 -12.76 27.61 -4.04
C GLU A 241 -12.79 28.49 -5.28
N TYR A 242 -11.82 29.42 -5.32
CA TYR A 242 -11.60 30.30 -6.45
C TYR A 242 -10.84 29.55 -7.56
N ILE A 243 -11.44 29.48 -8.75
CA ILE A 243 -10.85 28.87 -9.95
C ILE A 243 -10.77 29.91 -11.07
N LYS A 244 -9.60 30.00 -11.69
CA LYS A 244 -9.43 30.76 -12.93
C LYS A 244 -9.90 29.93 -14.12
N THR A 245 -10.92 30.41 -14.82
CA THR A 245 -11.46 29.75 -16.01
C THR A 245 -11.20 30.66 -17.24
N GLY A 246 -9.99 30.59 -17.79
CA GLY A 246 -9.60 31.46 -18.90
C GLY A 246 -9.63 32.97 -18.53
N SER A 247 -10.56 33.72 -19.11
CA SER A 247 -10.75 35.16 -18.82
C SER A 247 -11.72 35.45 -17.66
N THR A 248 -12.35 34.43 -17.09
CA THR A 248 -13.38 34.59 -16.05
C THR A 248 -12.93 33.98 -14.75
N ASP A 249 -13.00 34.78 -13.69
CA ASP A 249 -12.80 34.31 -12.32
C ASP A 249 -14.13 33.75 -11.78
N LYS A 250 -14.10 32.52 -11.27
CA LYS A 250 -15.28 31.88 -10.68
C LYS A 250 -14.96 31.35 -9.29
N ARG A 251 -15.97 31.33 -8.44
CA ARG A 251 -15.96 30.52 -7.23
C ARG A 251 -16.93 29.36 -7.43
N MET A 252 -16.46 28.15 -7.24
CA MET A 252 -17.21 26.93 -7.49
C MET A 252 -16.91 25.87 -6.44
N VAL A 253 -17.82 24.92 -6.32
CA VAL A 253 -17.62 23.74 -5.48
C VAL A 253 -16.82 22.71 -6.25
N VAL A 254 -15.70 22.28 -5.67
CA VAL A 254 -14.83 21.23 -6.21
C VAL A 254 -14.66 20.14 -5.17
N ILE A 255 -14.84 18.90 -5.59
CA ILE A 255 -14.61 17.73 -4.76
C ILE A 255 -13.33 17.01 -5.19
N TYR A 256 -12.50 16.63 -4.22
CA TYR A 256 -11.25 15.90 -4.42
C TYR A 256 -11.28 14.58 -3.68
N PRO A 257 -10.82 13.46 -4.27
CA PRO A 257 -10.64 12.23 -3.52
C PRO A 257 -9.45 12.36 -2.58
N VAL A 258 -9.47 11.59 -1.50
CA VAL A 258 -8.34 11.44 -0.58
C VAL A 258 -7.62 10.15 -0.92
N ALA A 259 -6.30 10.20 -1.04
CA ALA A 259 -5.45 9.04 -1.30
C ALA A 259 -5.29 8.20 -0.02
N GLU A 260 -4.75 6.99 -0.15
CA GLU A 260 -4.51 6.07 0.98
C GLU A 260 -3.59 6.66 2.06
N ASP A 261 -2.71 7.58 1.70
CA ASP A 261 -1.85 8.31 2.64
C ASP A 261 -2.59 9.42 3.42
N GLY A 262 -3.89 9.56 3.22
CA GLY A 262 -4.75 10.56 3.86
C GLY A 262 -4.68 11.97 3.24
N LYS A 263 -3.90 12.15 2.17
CA LYS A 263 -3.78 13.45 1.50
C LYS A 263 -4.82 13.64 0.40
N THR A 264 -5.24 14.89 0.25
CA THR A 264 -6.15 15.29 -0.82
C THR A 264 -5.45 15.20 -2.17
N ASN A 265 -6.03 14.46 -3.11
CA ASN A 265 -5.47 14.29 -4.45
C ASN A 265 -5.91 15.43 -5.38
N LEU A 266 -5.11 16.49 -5.44
CA LEU A 266 -5.38 17.68 -6.23
C LEU A 266 -5.29 17.46 -7.76
N ALA A 267 -4.77 16.30 -8.21
CA ALA A 267 -4.75 15.95 -9.63
C ALA A 267 -6.08 15.37 -10.14
N LYS A 268 -7.06 15.15 -9.25
CA LYS A 268 -8.36 14.52 -9.59
C LYS A 268 -9.54 15.29 -8.98
N GLY A 269 -9.67 16.57 -9.32
CA GLY A 269 -10.82 17.38 -8.89
C GLY A 269 -12.02 17.24 -9.82
N LEU A 270 -13.23 17.28 -9.26
CA LEU A 270 -14.50 17.34 -9.97
C LEU A 270 -15.22 18.64 -9.64
N ALA A 271 -15.48 19.49 -10.64
CA ALA A 271 -16.35 20.65 -10.51
C ALA A 271 -17.82 20.20 -10.43
N VAL A 272 -18.52 20.64 -9.41
CA VAL A 272 -19.89 20.17 -9.13
C VAL A 272 -20.92 20.83 -10.07
N GLU A 273 -20.65 22.04 -10.54
CA GLU A 273 -21.57 22.83 -11.35
C GLU A 273 -21.86 22.22 -12.72
N ASP A 274 -20.89 21.52 -13.30
CA ASP A 274 -21.00 20.99 -14.67
C ASP A 274 -20.34 19.61 -14.87
N GLY A 275 -19.81 19.01 -13.79
CA GLY A 275 -19.08 17.74 -13.87
C GLY A 275 -17.71 17.85 -14.54
N GLY A 276 -17.18 19.06 -14.66
CA GLY A 276 -15.87 19.33 -15.26
C GLY A 276 -14.72 18.82 -14.41
N SER A 277 -13.58 18.54 -15.05
CA SER A 277 -12.37 18.11 -14.36
C SER A 277 -11.52 19.30 -13.94
N ILE A 278 -10.90 19.18 -12.75
CA ILE A 278 -9.95 20.15 -12.21
C ILE A 278 -8.67 19.41 -11.84
N VAL A 279 -7.57 19.86 -12.40
CA VAL A 279 -6.24 19.31 -12.16
C VAL A 279 -5.30 20.44 -11.74
N TRP A 280 -4.67 20.26 -10.57
CA TRP A 280 -3.68 21.20 -10.06
C TRP A 280 -2.27 20.70 -10.34
N ASP A 281 -1.45 21.57 -10.92
CA ASP A 281 0.01 21.48 -10.85
C ASP A 281 0.46 22.13 -9.53
N VAL A 282 0.94 21.32 -8.61
CA VAL A 282 1.33 21.75 -7.27
C VAL A 282 2.61 22.59 -7.29
N GLU A 283 3.52 22.31 -8.23
CA GLU A 283 4.80 23.02 -8.33
C GLU A 283 4.63 24.43 -8.87
N THR A 284 3.89 24.56 -9.95
CA THR A 284 3.63 25.86 -10.59
C THR A 284 2.44 26.60 -9.99
N ASN A 285 1.65 25.96 -9.13
CA ASN A 285 0.40 26.49 -8.59
C ASN A 285 -0.59 26.92 -9.67
N THR A 286 -0.67 26.15 -10.75
CA THR A 286 -1.58 26.39 -11.86
C THR A 286 -2.72 25.38 -11.87
N CYS A 287 -3.89 25.81 -12.34
CA CYS A 287 -5.08 25.00 -12.43
C CYS A 287 -5.47 24.79 -13.90
N THR A 288 -5.67 23.53 -14.28
CA THR A 288 -6.33 23.19 -15.54
C THR A 288 -7.79 22.82 -15.23
N TYR A 289 -8.72 23.65 -15.71
CA TYR A 289 -10.15 23.38 -15.69
C TYR A 289 -10.62 22.98 -17.08
N THR A 290 -11.28 21.82 -17.17
CA THR A 290 -11.96 21.36 -18.40
C THR A 290 -13.44 21.25 -18.08
N ALA A 291 -14.26 22.08 -18.73
CA ALA A 291 -15.70 22.12 -18.50
C ALA A 291 -16.35 20.76 -18.79
N GLY A 292 -17.28 20.36 -17.96
CA GLY A 292 -18.14 19.20 -18.18
C GLY A 292 -19.40 19.56 -18.98
N THR A 293 -20.28 18.57 -19.10
CA THR A 293 -21.51 18.68 -19.90
C THR A 293 -22.77 18.28 -19.12
N VAL A 294 -22.62 17.98 -17.83
CA VAL A 294 -23.77 17.58 -16.98
C VAL A 294 -24.34 18.78 -16.24
N SER A 295 -25.58 18.66 -15.79
CA SER A 295 -26.20 19.65 -14.90
C SER A 295 -25.56 19.60 -13.53
N ALA A 296 -25.76 20.64 -12.71
CA ALA A 296 -25.26 20.71 -11.34
C ALA A 296 -25.50 19.40 -10.56
N ILE A 297 -24.44 18.93 -9.92
CA ILE A 297 -24.39 17.62 -9.26
C ILE A 297 -24.70 17.81 -7.77
N SER A 298 -25.72 17.11 -7.26
CA SER A 298 -26.05 17.11 -5.83
C SER A 298 -25.47 15.91 -5.07
N LYS A 299 -25.00 14.89 -5.80
CA LYS A 299 -24.43 13.66 -5.24
C LYS A 299 -23.42 13.10 -6.21
N VAL A 300 -22.29 12.62 -5.66
CA VAL A 300 -21.29 11.86 -6.40
C VAL A 300 -20.99 10.54 -5.72
N TYR A 301 -20.49 9.59 -6.50
CA TYR A 301 -19.99 8.30 -6.03
C TYR A 301 -18.49 8.25 -6.24
N LEU A 302 -17.78 7.91 -5.18
CA LEU A 302 -16.31 7.78 -5.19
C LEU A 302 -15.93 6.31 -5.07
N ALA A 303 -15.22 5.79 -6.07
CA ALA A 303 -14.64 4.45 -6.08
C ALA A 303 -13.23 4.50 -6.64
N ASP A 304 -12.28 3.87 -5.99
CA ASP A 304 -10.86 3.81 -6.43
C ASP A 304 -10.27 5.18 -6.81
N GLY A 305 -10.58 6.19 -6.01
CA GLY A 305 -10.12 7.56 -6.24
C GLY A 305 -10.68 8.23 -7.49
N ASN A 306 -11.78 7.72 -8.06
CA ASN A 306 -12.48 8.29 -9.22
C ASN A 306 -13.93 8.62 -8.89
N PHE A 307 -14.41 9.73 -9.42
CA PHE A 307 -15.80 10.16 -9.27
C PHE A 307 -16.69 9.68 -10.39
N SER A 308 -17.94 9.36 -10.05
CA SER A 308 -19.03 9.10 -10.98
C SER A 308 -20.30 9.78 -10.47
N THR A 309 -21.16 10.24 -11.38
CA THR A 309 -22.50 10.75 -11.05
C THR A 309 -23.55 9.63 -11.01
N THR A 310 -23.19 8.44 -11.45
CA THR A 310 -24.05 7.25 -11.46
C THR A 310 -23.32 6.09 -10.80
N THR A 311 -24.08 5.16 -10.20
CA THR A 311 -23.53 3.91 -9.68
C THR A 311 -24.40 2.73 -10.08
N THR A 312 -23.77 1.58 -10.30
CA THR A 312 -24.44 0.28 -10.44
C THR A 312 -24.45 -0.51 -9.13
N ALA A 313 -23.82 0.01 -8.07
CA ALA A 313 -23.81 -0.63 -6.77
C ALA A 313 -25.20 -0.61 -6.13
N ALA A 314 -25.63 -1.76 -5.63
CA ALA A 314 -26.95 -1.90 -4.99
C ALA A 314 -27.06 -1.09 -3.68
N SER A 315 -25.94 -0.87 -2.99
CA SER A 315 -25.90 -0.15 -1.71
C SER A 315 -24.56 0.57 -1.54
N PRO A 316 -24.39 1.77 -2.11
CA PRO A 316 -23.21 2.56 -1.86
C PRO A 316 -23.17 3.01 -0.40
N ILE A 317 -21.96 3.15 0.14
CA ILE A 317 -21.70 3.54 1.53
C ILE A 317 -22.04 5.04 1.67
N LYS A 318 -22.96 5.38 2.57
CA LYS A 318 -23.24 6.77 2.90
C LYS A 318 -22.10 7.39 3.69
N THR A 319 -21.71 8.61 3.32
CA THR A 319 -20.78 9.45 4.08
C THR A 319 -21.53 10.52 4.85
N THR A 320 -20.88 11.06 5.88
CA THR A 320 -21.29 12.33 6.50
C THR A 320 -20.42 13.45 5.97
N VAL A 321 -20.98 14.65 5.84
CA VAL A 321 -20.22 15.85 5.43
C VAL A 321 -20.18 16.81 6.60
N GLU A 322 -18.99 17.30 6.94
CA GLU A 322 -18.77 18.24 8.04
C GLU A 322 -17.69 19.27 7.66
N ALA A 323 -17.72 20.45 8.34
CA ALA A 323 -16.70 21.46 8.13
C ALA A 323 -15.31 20.95 8.50
N ASP A 324 -14.31 21.20 7.66
CA ASP A 324 -12.90 20.96 7.94
C ASP A 324 -12.30 22.23 8.56
N LEU A 325 -12.39 22.35 9.88
CA LEU A 325 -11.92 23.50 10.63
C LEU A 325 -10.51 23.25 11.15
N LEU A 326 -9.68 24.28 11.18
CA LEU A 326 -8.47 24.28 11.99
C LEU A 326 -8.85 24.41 13.47
N ILE A 327 -8.70 23.35 14.23
CA ILE A 327 -8.87 23.36 15.67
C ILE A 327 -7.50 23.62 16.32
N ASP A 328 -7.34 24.75 16.97
CA ASP A 328 -6.13 25.09 17.70
C ASP A 328 -6.15 24.41 19.08
N THR A 329 -5.32 23.40 19.25
CA THR A 329 -5.30 22.53 20.44
C THR A 329 -4.14 22.84 21.37
N ARG A 330 -3.47 24.00 21.18
CA ARG A 330 -2.35 24.41 22.06
C ARG A 330 -2.74 24.38 23.53
N PRO A 331 -1.86 23.97 24.43
CA PRO A 331 -2.17 23.96 25.86
C PRO A 331 -2.23 25.39 26.43
N ASN A 332 -2.96 25.54 27.54
CA ASN A 332 -3.09 26.79 28.29
C ASN A 332 -3.73 27.96 27.50
N ASP A 333 -4.52 27.65 26.48
CA ASP A 333 -5.21 28.66 25.68
C ASP A 333 -6.69 28.29 25.47
N THR A 334 -7.47 29.26 25.04
CA THR A 334 -8.81 29.02 24.52
C THR A 334 -8.71 28.21 23.23
N LYS A 335 -9.45 27.11 23.16
CA LYS A 335 -9.50 26.27 21.96
C LYS A 335 -10.29 26.99 20.86
N PHE A 336 -9.59 27.79 20.09
CA PHE A 336 -10.22 28.44 18.93
C PHE A 336 -10.30 27.46 17.76
N SER A 337 -11.41 27.55 17.03
CA SER A 337 -11.55 26.94 15.71
C SER A 337 -11.55 28.03 14.65
N TYR A 338 -10.88 27.77 13.53
CA TYR A 338 -10.79 28.71 12.42
C TYR A 338 -11.31 28.09 11.16
N LYS A 339 -12.06 28.87 10.38
CA LYS A 339 -12.44 28.50 9.01
C LYS A 339 -11.19 28.41 8.15
N ILE A 340 -11.20 27.43 7.23
CA ILE A 340 -10.13 27.21 6.26
C ILE A 340 -10.67 27.50 4.86
N VAL A 341 -9.83 28.09 4.03
CA VAL A 341 -10.10 28.29 2.60
C VAL A 341 -8.95 27.72 1.77
N LYS A 342 -9.27 27.07 0.66
CA LYS A 342 -8.31 26.63 -0.34
C LYS A 342 -8.20 27.69 -1.45
N ILE A 343 -6.97 28.21 -1.67
CA ILE A 343 -6.69 29.20 -2.72
C ILE A 343 -5.48 28.71 -3.52
N GLY A 344 -5.71 28.30 -4.74
CA GLY A 344 -4.70 27.56 -5.48
C GLY A 344 -4.40 26.24 -4.81
N THR A 345 -3.11 25.91 -4.65
CA THR A 345 -2.67 24.72 -3.94
C THR A 345 -2.43 24.96 -2.45
N GLN A 346 -2.75 26.18 -1.94
CA GLN A 346 -2.50 26.56 -0.55
C GLN A 346 -3.81 26.54 0.26
N TYR A 347 -3.72 26.10 1.53
CA TYR A 347 -4.80 26.21 2.51
C TYR A 347 -4.46 27.33 3.49
N TRP A 348 -5.35 28.30 3.59
CA TRP A 348 -5.20 29.50 4.42
C TRP A 348 -6.25 29.53 5.52
N MET A 349 -5.92 30.12 6.66
CA MET A 349 -6.96 30.54 7.59
C MET A 349 -7.83 31.62 6.91
N ALA A 350 -9.15 31.52 7.05
CA ALA A 350 -10.09 32.54 6.60
C ALA A 350 -10.38 33.59 7.71
N GLU A 351 -9.72 33.49 8.85
CA GLU A 351 -9.81 34.36 10.01
C GLU A 351 -8.40 34.70 10.54
N ASN A 352 -8.26 35.81 11.24
CA ASN A 352 -7.00 36.16 11.87
C ASN A 352 -6.75 35.34 13.14
N LEU A 353 -5.49 35.05 13.46
CA LEU A 353 -5.06 34.29 14.63
C LEU A 353 -5.50 34.98 15.93
N LYS A 354 -5.96 34.19 16.92
CA LYS A 354 -6.46 34.61 18.24
C LYS A 354 -5.66 34.00 19.39
N ALA A 355 -4.48 33.45 19.11
CA ALA A 355 -3.65 32.75 20.08
C ALA A 355 -3.17 33.68 21.22
N GLN A 356 -3.30 33.21 22.44
CA GLN A 356 -2.84 33.89 23.66
C GLN A 356 -1.68 33.14 24.32
N SER A 357 -1.36 31.94 23.82
CA SER A 357 -0.14 31.19 24.18
C SER A 357 0.59 30.75 22.91
N TYR A 358 1.84 30.37 23.06
CA TYR A 358 2.61 29.69 22.02
C TYR A 358 2.20 28.22 21.90
N LEU A 359 2.64 27.55 20.84
CA LEU A 359 2.29 26.15 20.57
C LEU A 359 2.71 25.20 21.70
N ASN A 360 3.77 25.51 22.44
CA ASN A 360 4.23 24.77 23.61
C ASN A 360 3.46 25.09 24.91
N GLY A 361 2.47 25.99 24.87
CA GLY A 361 1.65 26.41 26.01
C GLY A 361 2.25 27.54 26.86
N THR A 362 3.40 28.08 26.50
CA THR A 362 3.93 29.29 27.14
C THR A 362 3.04 30.49 26.81
N GLU A 363 2.61 31.23 27.83
CA GLU A 363 1.76 32.42 27.65
C GLU A 363 2.45 33.50 26.80
N ILE A 364 1.71 34.12 25.91
CA ILE A 364 2.14 35.33 25.20
C ILE A 364 1.64 36.51 26.01
N PRO A 365 2.52 37.39 26.53
CA PRO A 365 2.10 38.55 27.33
C PRO A 365 1.11 39.44 26.58
N ARG A 366 -0.02 39.75 27.20
CA ARG A 366 -0.97 40.74 26.70
C ARG A 366 -0.51 42.13 27.17
N VAL A 367 -0.08 42.97 26.24
CA VAL A 367 0.44 44.31 26.52
C VAL A 367 -0.50 45.36 25.94
N THR A 368 -1.18 46.13 26.79
CA THR A 368 -2.11 47.19 26.39
C THR A 368 -1.54 48.57 26.51
N ASP A 369 -0.62 48.80 27.47
CA ASP A 369 0.08 50.08 27.62
C ASP A 369 1.01 50.36 26.44
N SER A 370 0.92 51.55 25.85
CA SER A 370 1.66 51.89 24.67
C SER A 370 3.17 52.08 24.95
N LYS A 371 3.54 52.55 26.14
CA LYS A 371 4.95 52.72 26.50
C LYS A 371 5.64 51.39 26.74
N GLU A 372 4.91 50.47 27.43
CA GLU A 372 5.38 49.12 27.63
C GLU A 372 5.53 48.39 26.30
N TRP A 373 4.54 48.48 25.40
CA TRP A 373 4.60 47.86 24.08
C TRP A 373 5.77 48.35 23.25
N ASN A 374 5.99 49.68 23.21
CA ASN A 374 7.04 50.29 22.40
C ASN A 374 8.45 49.96 22.90
N ASN A 375 8.59 49.63 24.18
CA ASN A 375 9.86 49.21 24.79
C ASN A 375 10.03 47.71 24.88
N ASN A 376 9.02 46.95 24.41
CA ASN A 376 9.06 45.49 24.50
C ASN A 376 10.04 44.92 23.46
N THR A 377 10.89 43.98 23.91
CA THR A 377 11.86 43.25 23.08
C THR A 377 11.57 41.74 23.08
N THR A 378 10.44 41.35 23.59
CA THR A 378 9.95 39.95 23.64
C THR A 378 8.60 39.83 22.91
N GLY A 379 8.19 38.60 22.65
CA GLY A 379 6.88 38.36 22.04
C GLY A 379 5.74 38.85 22.91
N ALA A 380 4.80 39.56 22.31
CA ALA A 380 3.59 40.09 22.94
C ALA A 380 2.43 40.16 21.97
N PHE A 381 1.21 40.17 22.52
CA PHE A 381 0.02 40.46 21.75
C PHE A 381 -0.84 41.54 22.40
N ARG A 382 -1.70 42.16 21.61
CA ARG A 382 -2.73 43.09 22.09
C ARG A 382 -4.06 42.86 21.34
N THR A 383 -5.16 43.18 22.01
CA THR A 383 -6.46 43.17 21.36
C THR A 383 -6.66 44.49 20.60
N PRO A 384 -7.14 44.44 19.35
CA PRO A 384 -7.47 45.65 18.60
C PRO A 384 -8.43 46.54 19.40
N PHE A 385 -8.12 47.83 19.52
CA PHE A 385 -8.93 48.83 20.21
C PHE A 385 -9.30 48.47 21.67
N SER A 386 -8.56 47.55 22.28
CA SER A 386 -8.77 47.06 23.67
C SER A 386 -10.17 46.47 23.95
N ASP A 387 -10.91 46.06 22.93
CA ASP A 387 -12.24 45.50 23.01
C ASP A 387 -12.29 43.99 22.76
N THR A 388 -12.94 43.24 23.66
CA THR A 388 -13.05 41.78 23.59
C THR A 388 -13.86 41.32 22.38
N GLN A 389 -14.95 42.01 22.02
CA GLN A 389 -15.74 41.63 20.85
C GLN A 389 -14.96 41.85 19.56
N THR A 390 -14.19 42.92 19.50
CA THR A 390 -13.25 43.18 18.39
C THR A 390 -12.21 42.10 18.31
N PHE A 391 -11.66 41.61 19.44
CA PHE A 391 -10.73 40.48 19.45
C PHE A 391 -11.33 39.19 18.87
N LEU A 392 -12.56 38.85 19.25
CA LEU A 392 -13.22 37.64 18.74
C LEU A 392 -13.45 37.69 17.23
N THR A 393 -13.76 38.89 16.69
CA THR A 393 -14.05 39.09 15.27
C THR A 393 -12.81 39.33 14.44
N HIS A 394 -11.89 40.16 14.92
CA HIS A 394 -10.72 40.64 14.15
C HIS A 394 -9.40 39.94 14.51
N GLY A 395 -9.37 39.11 15.55
CA GLY A 395 -8.15 38.48 16.06
C GLY A 395 -7.28 39.43 16.84
N ALA A 396 -6.02 39.04 17.07
CA ALA A 396 -5.03 39.81 17.80
C ALA A 396 -4.06 40.53 16.88
N TYR A 397 -3.44 41.61 17.41
CA TYR A 397 -2.20 42.13 16.88
C TYR A 397 -1.02 41.49 17.65
N TYR A 398 -0.08 40.95 16.94
CA TYR A 398 1.18 40.42 17.48
C TYR A 398 2.32 41.32 17.09
N ASN A 399 3.29 41.51 17.99
CA ASN A 399 4.54 42.16 17.62
C ASN A 399 5.44 41.20 16.82
N GLY A 400 6.43 41.72 16.14
CA GLY A 400 7.34 40.89 15.33
C GLY A 400 8.16 39.89 16.13
N TYR A 401 8.40 40.16 17.43
CA TYR A 401 9.10 39.20 18.32
C TYR A 401 8.28 37.95 18.58
N ALA A 402 6.94 38.04 18.62
CA ALA A 402 6.08 36.88 18.78
C ALA A 402 6.14 35.93 17.57
N VAL A 403 6.35 36.49 16.35
CA VAL A 403 6.45 35.71 15.11
C VAL A 403 7.66 34.77 15.11
N PHE A 404 8.78 35.21 15.74
CA PHE A 404 10.03 34.44 15.77
C PHE A 404 10.28 33.69 17.06
N ASN A 405 9.32 33.66 17.97
CA ASN A 405 9.50 32.90 19.18
C ASN A 405 9.59 31.39 18.86
N GLU A 406 10.66 30.74 19.35
CA GLU A 406 10.95 29.32 19.12
C GLU A 406 9.86 28.41 19.67
N ALA A 407 9.07 28.88 20.64
CA ALA A 407 7.92 28.16 21.17
C ALA A 407 6.76 28.01 20.17
N GLY A 408 6.85 28.68 19.00
CA GLY A 408 5.92 28.56 17.89
C GLY A 408 4.61 29.33 18.07
N LEU A 409 4.33 30.27 17.16
CA LEU A 409 3.11 31.08 17.22
C LEU A 409 1.95 30.45 16.44
N ALA A 410 2.20 29.84 15.28
CA ALA A 410 1.17 29.21 14.45
C ALA A 410 0.66 27.91 15.07
N PRO A 411 -0.59 27.53 14.84
CA PRO A 411 -1.13 26.21 15.23
C PRO A 411 -0.34 25.05 14.63
N GLU A 412 -0.46 23.86 15.22
CA GLU A 412 0.20 22.65 14.74
C GLU A 412 -0.17 22.36 13.27
N GLY A 413 0.82 21.99 12.45
CA GLY A 413 0.66 21.77 11.01
C GLY A 413 0.51 23.05 10.17
N TRP A 414 0.56 24.24 10.80
CA TRP A 414 0.46 25.54 10.15
C TRP A 414 1.71 26.40 10.39
N THR A 415 1.85 27.46 9.62
CA THR A 415 2.97 28.40 9.77
C THR A 415 2.51 29.83 9.51
N VAL A 416 3.22 30.82 10.10
CA VAL A 416 3.11 32.20 9.66
C VAL A 416 3.72 32.28 8.26
N PRO A 417 2.99 32.76 7.24
CA PRO A 417 3.43 32.66 5.86
C PRO A 417 4.72 33.46 5.61
N SER A 418 5.64 32.87 4.85
CA SER A 418 6.81 33.54 4.31
C SER A 418 6.44 34.45 3.12
N GLU A 419 7.40 35.27 2.67
CA GLU A 419 7.25 36.02 1.42
C GLU A 419 6.95 35.12 0.23
N GLY A 420 7.53 33.91 0.20
CA GLY A 420 7.29 32.92 -0.87
C GLY A 420 5.83 32.48 -0.92
N GLU A 421 5.21 32.20 0.23
CA GLU A 421 3.80 31.81 0.31
C GLU A 421 2.87 32.96 -0.08
N TRP A 422 3.16 34.18 0.33
CA TRP A 422 2.41 35.36 -0.11
C TRP A 422 2.54 35.59 -1.60
N LYS A 423 3.76 35.47 -2.18
CA LYS A 423 3.97 35.58 -3.62
C LYS A 423 3.23 34.48 -4.41
N LYS A 424 3.23 33.24 -3.88
CA LYS A 424 2.49 32.13 -4.48
C LYS A 424 0.99 32.42 -4.53
N LEU A 425 0.43 32.96 -3.44
CA LEU A 425 -0.95 33.43 -3.40
C LEU A 425 -1.23 34.53 -4.43
N GLN A 426 -0.42 35.61 -4.42
CA GLN A 426 -0.57 36.74 -5.34
C GLN A 426 -0.47 36.33 -6.81
N THR A 427 0.51 35.48 -7.16
CA THR A 427 0.69 34.98 -8.51
C THR A 427 -0.53 34.21 -8.99
N TYR A 428 -1.09 33.36 -8.12
CA TYR A 428 -2.29 32.59 -8.48
C TYR A 428 -3.50 33.49 -8.67
N ILE A 429 -3.83 34.35 -7.69
CA ILE A 429 -5.08 35.15 -7.78
C ILE A 429 -4.99 36.28 -8.83
N GLY A 430 -3.79 36.81 -9.06
CA GLY A 430 -3.58 37.97 -9.96
C GLY A 430 -4.27 39.24 -9.48
N THR A 431 -3.97 40.36 -10.11
CA THR A 431 -4.58 41.65 -9.79
C THR A 431 -6.08 41.66 -10.14
N PRO A 432 -6.90 42.43 -9.48
CA PRO A 432 -6.63 43.28 -8.30
C PRO A 432 -6.68 42.50 -6.99
N TYR A 433 -5.53 42.31 -6.32
CA TYR A 433 -5.39 41.45 -5.11
C TYR A 433 -6.35 41.86 -3.99
N GLY A 434 -6.38 43.14 -3.64
CA GLY A 434 -7.20 43.66 -2.55
C GLY A 434 -8.67 43.39 -2.77
N THR A 435 -9.20 43.56 -3.97
CA THR A 435 -10.62 43.29 -4.27
C THR A 435 -10.95 41.83 -4.06
N LYS A 436 -10.07 40.90 -4.44
CA LYS A 436 -10.32 39.46 -4.37
C LYS A 436 -10.20 38.90 -2.95
N LEU A 437 -9.35 39.48 -2.11
CA LEU A 437 -9.04 38.99 -0.75
C LEU A 437 -9.91 39.63 0.34
N LYS A 438 -10.34 40.87 0.15
CA LYS A 438 -11.15 41.58 1.14
C LYS A 438 -12.56 41.03 1.27
N SER A 439 -13.10 41.05 2.49
CA SER A 439 -14.48 40.71 2.77
C SER A 439 -15.45 41.56 1.94
N SER A 440 -16.52 40.95 1.48
CA SER A 440 -17.65 41.60 0.83
C SER A 440 -18.71 42.08 1.82
N SER A 441 -18.60 41.69 3.11
CA SER A 441 -19.58 42.02 4.13
C SER A 441 -19.61 43.52 4.43
N ILE A 442 -20.79 44.07 4.50
CA ILE A 442 -21.05 45.50 4.79
C ILE A 442 -20.56 45.80 6.22
N GLY A 443 -19.92 46.95 6.39
CA GLY A 443 -19.48 47.44 7.70
C GLY A 443 -18.01 47.19 8.07
N TYR A 444 -17.34 46.25 7.41
CA TYR A 444 -15.92 46.04 7.69
C TYR A 444 -14.98 46.96 6.93
N TRP A 445 -15.36 47.41 5.75
CA TRP A 445 -14.57 48.35 4.93
C TRP A 445 -15.35 49.62 4.68
N SER A 446 -14.84 50.75 5.15
CA SER A 446 -15.50 52.06 4.99
C SER A 446 -15.64 52.49 3.53
N LYS A 447 -14.69 52.08 2.68
CA LYS A 447 -14.68 52.24 1.22
C LYS A 447 -14.01 51.04 0.58
N GLY A 448 -14.42 50.69 -0.64
CA GLY A 448 -13.74 49.66 -1.43
C GLY A 448 -13.84 48.28 -0.80
N ALA A 449 -15.02 47.88 -0.35
CA ALA A 449 -15.28 46.50 0.04
C ALA A 449 -14.83 45.50 -1.06
N GLY A 450 -14.43 44.33 -0.68
CA GLY A 450 -13.98 43.29 -1.61
C GLY A 450 -15.12 42.54 -2.25
N SER A 451 -14.77 41.65 -3.17
CA SER A 451 -15.67 40.60 -3.69
C SER A 451 -15.65 39.34 -2.86
N ASN A 452 -14.60 39.17 -2.06
CA ASN A 452 -14.29 37.92 -1.34
C ASN A 452 -14.34 36.67 -2.23
N ILE A 453 -14.08 36.82 -3.51
CA ILE A 453 -14.18 35.70 -4.46
C ILE A 453 -13.20 34.55 -4.14
N THR A 454 -12.14 34.82 -3.38
CA THR A 454 -11.18 33.83 -2.94
C THR A 454 -11.57 33.11 -1.65
N GLY A 455 -12.57 33.62 -0.90
CA GLY A 455 -12.88 33.14 0.44
C GLY A 455 -11.90 33.58 1.53
N PHE A 456 -10.84 34.33 1.20
CA PHE A 456 -9.85 34.78 2.18
C PHE A 456 -10.45 35.66 3.27
N ASN A 457 -11.50 36.43 2.95
CA ASN A 457 -12.34 37.18 3.87
C ASN A 457 -11.57 38.13 4.79
N ALA A 458 -10.64 38.91 4.25
CA ALA A 458 -9.90 39.88 5.05
C ALA A 458 -10.80 41.01 5.57
N LEU A 459 -10.85 41.17 6.90
CA LEU A 459 -11.53 42.26 7.58
C LEU A 459 -10.52 43.41 7.80
N SER A 460 -11.01 44.67 7.77
CA SER A 460 -10.18 45.85 8.05
C SER A 460 -9.91 45.99 9.56
N SER A 461 -9.16 45.09 10.11
CA SER A 461 -8.86 45.03 11.55
C SER A 461 -7.94 46.15 12.04
N GLY A 462 -7.30 46.92 11.13
CA GLY A 462 -6.32 47.92 11.48
C GLY A 462 -4.96 47.36 11.81
N TYR A 463 -4.18 48.11 12.59
CA TYR A 463 -2.82 47.80 13.06
C TYR A 463 -2.48 48.66 14.28
N TYR A 464 -1.36 48.36 14.95
CA TYR A 464 -0.78 49.19 15.96
C TYR A 464 0.61 49.73 15.52
N SER A 465 0.85 51.03 15.75
CA SER A 465 2.20 51.61 15.62
C SER A 465 2.54 52.52 16.81
N SER A 466 3.82 52.73 17.06
CA SER A 466 4.29 53.65 18.10
C SER A 466 3.91 55.09 17.85
N ALA A 467 3.69 55.45 16.58
CA ALA A 467 3.36 56.82 16.18
C ALA A 467 1.89 57.15 16.30
N THR A 468 1.00 56.21 16.04
CA THR A 468 -0.46 56.43 15.93
C THR A 468 -1.26 55.69 16.97
N GLY A 469 -0.68 54.77 17.73
CA GLY A 469 -1.44 53.80 18.52
C GLY A 469 -2.20 52.83 17.65
N ASP A 470 -3.40 52.37 18.09
CA ASP A 470 -4.35 51.59 17.28
C ASP A 470 -4.93 52.48 16.17
N ALA A 471 -4.79 52.05 14.93
CA ALA A 471 -5.18 52.82 13.76
C ALA A 471 -5.73 51.90 12.64
N GLY A 472 -6.35 52.53 11.62
CA GLY A 472 -6.75 51.85 10.39
C GLY A 472 -7.98 50.96 10.45
N SER A 473 -8.75 50.96 11.57
CA SER A 473 -10.03 50.27 11.60
C SER A 473 -10.97 50.77 10.51
N GLY A 474 -11.60 49.84 9.79
CA GLY A 474 -12.48 50.19 8.67
C GLY A 474 -11.73 50.56 7.38
N THR A 475 -10.41 50.72 7.39
CA THR A 475 -9.66 51.15 6.21
C THR A 475 -8.49 50.26 5.85
N ASP A 476 -7.86 49.58 6.83
CA ASP A 476 -6.64 48.85 6.64
C ASP A 476 -6.62 47.51 7.41
N ILE A 477 -5.84 46.59 6.92
CA ILE A 477 -5.28 45.46 7.65
C ILE A 477 -3.82 45.27 7.23
N TYR A 478 -2.96 45.05 8.19
CA TYR A 478 -1.60 44.61 7.96
C TYR A 478 -1.43 43.16 8.46
N LEU A 479 -0.79 42.35 7.64
CA LEU A 479 -0.59 40.94 7.89
C LEU A 479 0.90 40.61 7.90
N TRP A 480 1.39 40.04 9.01
CA TRP A 480 2.80 39.67 9.12
C TRP A 480 3.17 38.55 8.15
N SER A 481 4.40 38.61 7.67
CA SER A 481 5.14 37.50 7.09
C SER A 481 6.24 37.07 8.07
N SER A 482 6.67 35.81 7.99
CA SER A 482 7.83 35.30 8.72
C SER A 482 9.18 35.73 8.09
N THR A 483 9.18 36.46 6.98
CA THR A 483 10.40 36.86 6.28
C THR A 483 10.99 38.13 6.90
N LYS A 484 12.27 38.05 7.34
CA LYS A 484 13.03 39.17 7.84
C LYS A 484 13.48 40.09 6.72
N GLY A 485 13.66 41.36 7.05
CA GLY A 485 14.19 42.36 6.14
C GLY A 485 14.66 43.59 6.89
N LYS A 486 15.05 44.63 6.13
CA LYS A 486 15.39 45.94 6.67
C LYS A 486 14.48 47.00 6.09
N ASP A 487 13.98 47.90 6.93
CA ASP A 487 13.19 49.02 6.48
C ASP A 487 14.05 50.06 5.69
N TRP A 488 13.41 51.08 5.20
CA TRP A 488 14.06 52.14 4.43
C TRP A 488 15.13 52.94 5.24
N LEU A 489 15.13 52.81 6.57
CA LEU A 489 16.14 53.37 7.47
C LEU A 489 17.22 52.34 7.82
N GLY A 490 17.19 51.14 7.26
CA GLY A 490 18.14 50.07 7.53
C GLY A 490 17.89 49.33 8.84
N LYS A 491 16.77 49.57 9.54
CA LYS A 491 16.40 48.86 10.77
C LYS A 491 15.82 47.48 10.46
N GLU A 492 16.20 46.51 11.25
CA GLU A 492 15.67 45.15 11.12
C GLU A 492 14.19 45.07 11.47
N GLY A 493 13.47 44.26 10.75
CA GLY A 493 12.03 44.02 10.92
C GLY A 493 11.54 42.81 10.13
N LEU A 494 10.24 42.74 9.98
CA LEU A 494 9.55 41.72 9.21
C LEU A 494 8.83 42.34 8.03
N ARG A 495 8.77 41.57 6.95
CA ARG A 495 7.87 41.87 5.85
C ARG A 495 6.42 41.79 6.33
N CYS A 496 5.60 42.72 5.88
CA CYS A 496 4.15 42.71 6.08
C CYS A 496 3.45 43.06 4.78
N TYR A 497 2.21 42.64 4.67
CA TYR A 497 1.34 42.89 3.51
C TYR A 497 0.14 43.70 3.94
N ARG A 498 -0.16 44.74 3.19
CA ARG A 498 -1.26 45.66 3.47
C ARG A 498 -2.41 45.48 2.50
N LEU A 499 -3.61 45.26 3.02
CA LEU A 499 -4.84 45.54 2.29
C LEU A 499 -5.46 46.84 2.82
N SER A 500 -5.88 47.67 1.89
CA SER A 500 -6.44 48.98 2.23
C SER A 500 -7.73 49.27 1.43
N THR A 501 -8.22 50.47 1.47
CA THR A 501 -9.33 50.92 0.63
C THR A 501 -9.02 50.89 -0.88
N THR A 502 -7.74 50.70 -1.25
CA THR A 502 -7.31 50.46 -2.64
C THR A 502 -7.45 49.01 -3.09
N THR A 503 -7.16 48.78 -4.36
CA THR A 503 -7.25 47.43 -4.95
C THR A 503 -5.98 46.62 -4.87
N GLY A 504 -4.86 47.24 -4.44
CA GLY A 504 -3.56 46.63 -4.33
C GLY A 504 -3.36 45.83 -3.05
N MET A 505 -2.22 45.19 -2.96
CA MET A 505 -1.68 44.53 -1.77
C MET A 505 -0.18 44.77 -1.71
N PRO A 506 0.25 46.03 -1.42
CA PRO A 506 1.67 46.34 -1.26
C PRO A 506 2.24 45.65 -0.04
N ASP A 507 3.53 45.41 -0.08
CA ASP A 507 4.34 44.94 1.04
C ASP A 507 5.33 46.00 1.51
N ASP A 508 5.73 45.90 2.76
CA ASP A 508 6.73 46.77 3.41
C ASP A 508 7.49 45.97 4.48
N ILE A 509 8.55 46.56 5.01
CA ILE A 509 9.26 46.04 6.17
C ILE A 509 8.97 46.94 7.37
N HIS A 510 8.32 46.35 8.38
CA HIS A 510 8.02 47.02 9.63
C HIS A 510 8.91 46.48 10.75
N THR A 511 9.42 47.34 11.62
CA THR A 511 10.19 46.93 12.80
C THR A 511 9.38 46.07 13.74
N PHE A 512 10.04 45.30 14.58
CA PHE A 512 9.40 44.30 15.47
C PHE A 512 8.40 44.88 16.46
N ILE A 513 8.38 46.19 16.71
CA ILE A 513 7.43 46.84 17.62
C ILE A 513 6.07 47.18 17.00
N PHE A 514 5.89 47.01 15.69
CA PHE A 514 4.55 47.11 15.10
C PHE A 514 3.68 45.98 15.57
N GLY A 515 2.36 46.23 15.67
CA GLY A 515 1.36 45.21 15.95
C GLY A 515 0.52 44.94 14.72
N HIS A 516 0.62 43.75 14.16
CA HIS A 516 -0.14 43.32 12.98
C HIS A 516 -0.86 41.98 13.22
N SER A 517 -1.91 41.78 12.44
CA SER A 517 -2.63 40.51 12.43
C SER A 517 -1.80 39.40 11.77
N ILE A 518 -2.19 38.16 12.02
CA ILE A 518 -1.57 36.97 11.42
C ILE A 518 -2.64 36.10 10.79
N ARG A 519 -2.37 35.62 9.60
CA ARG A 519 -3.11 34.55 8.93
C ARG A 519 -2.15 33.44 8.57
N CYS A 520 -2.33 32.27 9.17
CA CYS A 520 -1.46 31.15 8.91
C CYS A 520 -1.84 30.43 7.61
N VAL A 521 -0.84 29.77 7.05
CA VAL A 521 -0.97 28.87 5.90
C VAL A 521 -0.57 27.45 6.34
N ARG A 522 -1.22 26.42 5.79
CA ARG A 522 -0.89 25.01 6.09
C ARG A 522 0.48 24.67 5.51
N LYS A 523 1.30 23.94 6.29
CA LYS A 523 2.65 23.47 5.88
C LYS A 523 2.58 22.45 4.74
#